data_6565eb6d817e787abe874765fac566ac
#
_entry.id   6565eb6d817e787abe874765fac566ac
#
_cell.length_a   1.000
_cell.length_b   1.000
_cell.length_c   1.000
_cell.angle_alpha   90.00
_cell.angle_beta   90.00
_cell.angle_gamma   90.00
#
_symmetry.space_group_name_H-M   'P 1'
#
loop_
_entity.id
_entity.type
_entity.pdbx_description
1 polymer ?
#
loop_
_entity_poly.entity_id
_entity_poly.type
_entity_poly.pdbx_seq_one_letter_code
_entity_poly.pdbx_strand_id
1 'polypeptide(L)'
;MTDALCAVQKSTLRGYMTVKRRALSLEERVHISQMICGRAMEELVLQNAQTIMLYASMPEEINLFPLMEKLLSDGRRIALPRIVERGLMEAWELRAMENLVPGKFGIPTPDPSYSTRIPPTELELVVVPGAAFSPNGGRLGLGGGYYDRFLPQAENAVRFALAFDFQLVSFVPMGRQDARVDYVLTEHRRVSCRDVLRKRCEDC
;
A
#
# COMPACT_ATOMS: atom_id res chain seq x y z
N MET A 1 -11.77 10.68 -21.27
CA MET A 1 -10.63 9.79 -21.59
C MET A 1 -11.20 8.40 -21.85
N THR A 2 -10.92 7.78 -22.97
CA THR A 2 -11.41 6.41 -23.28
C THR A 2 -10.68 5.38 -22.42
N ASP A 3 -11.33 4.26 -22.09
CA ASP A 3 -10.72 3.21 -21.24
C ASP A 3 -9.44 2.64 -21.86
N ALA A 4 -9.38 2.55 -23.19
CA ALA A 4 -8.19 2.10 -23.92
C ALA A 4 -6.99 3.05 -23.71
N LEU A 5 -7.19 4.37 -23.83
CA LEU A 5 -6.14 5.35 -23.60
C LEU A 5 -5.64 5.33 -22.16
N CYS A 6 -6.55 5.19 -21.21
CA CYS A 6 -6.21 5.05 -19.78
C CYS A 6 -5.35 3.79 -19.54
N ALA A 7 -5.68 2.66 -20.17
CA ALA A 7 -4.93 1.41 -20.03
C ALA A 7 -3.49 1.55 -20.58
N VAL A 8 -3.30 2.19 -21.74
CA VAL A 8 -1.98 2.45 -22.34
C VAL A 8 -1.15 3.35 -21.41
N GLN A 9 -1.71 4.47 -20.94
CA GLN A 9 -1.02 5.38 -20.02
C GLN A 9 -0.61 4.67 -18.73
N LYS A 10 -1.49 3.83 -18.15
CA LYS A 10 -1.17 3.02 -16.96
C LYS A 10 -0.01 2.06 -17.22
N SER A 11 0.01 1.40 -18.38
CA SER A 11 1.08 0.47 -18.75
C SER A 11 2.42 1.19 -18.87
N THR A 12 2.45 2.31 -19.59
CA THR A 12 3.65 3.14 -19.77
C THR A 12 4.21 3.62 -18.43
N LEU A 13 3.34 4.16 -17.56
CA LEU A 13 3.76 4.65 -16.24
C LEU A 13 4.28 3.52 -15.36
N ARG A 14 3.66 2.31 -15.38
CA ARG A 14 4.19 1.14 -14.66
C ARG A 14 5.59 0.76 -15.13
N GLY A 15 5.80 0.69 -16.43
CA GLY A 15 7.10 0.39 -17.00
C GLY A 15 8.17 1.37 -16.55
N TYR A 16 7.88 2.66 -16.62
CA TYR A 16 8.77 3.73 -16.16
C TYR A 16 9.12 3.59 -14.66
N MET A 17 8.13 3.34 -13.81
CA MET A 17 8.34 3.17 -12.36
C MET A 17 9.11 1.89 -12.03
N THR A 18 8.90 0.80 -12.79
CA THR A 18 9.67 -0.43 -12.64
C THR A 18 11.15 -0.18 -12.91
N VAL A 19 11.48 0.55 -13.99
CA VAL A 19 12.88 0.92 -14.30
C VAL A 19 13.48 1.73 -13.16
N LYS A 20 12.77 2.75 -12.66
CA LYS A 20 13.26 3.59 -11.55
C LYS A 20 13.49 2.79 -10.26
N ARG A 21 12.58 1.88 -9.90
CA ARG A 21 12.75 1.04 -8.71
C ARG A 21 13.95 0.10 -8.82
N ARG A 22 14.17 -0.47 -10.01
CA ARG A 22 15.31 -1.35 -10.29
C ARG A 22 16.65 -0.62 -10.32
N ALA A 23 16.64 0.67 -10.62
CA ALA A 23 17.85 1.49 -10.62
C ALA A 23 18.39 1.78 -9.20
N LEU A 24 17.56 1.65 -8.16
CA LEU A 24 18.02 1.76 -6.78
C LEU A 24 18.91 0.57 -6.41
N SER A 25 20.07 0.84 -5.87
CA SER A 25 20.89 -0.19 -5.22
C SER A 25 20.16 -0.80 -4.01
N LEU A 26 20.63 -1.95 -3.55
CA LEU A 26 20.08 -2.56 -2.33
C LEU A 26 20.28 -1.65 -1.11
N GLU A 27 21.45 -1.03 -1.00
CA GLU A 27 21.79 -0.12 0.11
C GLU A 27 20.87 1.11 0.14
N GLU A 28 20.70 1.79 -0.99
CA GLU A 28 19.78 2.92 -1.11
C GLU A 28 18.35 2.52 -0.73
N ARG A 29 17.88 1.38 -1.21
CA ARG A 29 16.53 0.89 -0.93
C ARG A 29 16.32 0.58 0.55
N VAL A 30 17.30 -0.05 1.20
CA VAL A 30 17.26 -0.33 2.65
C VAL A 30 17.24 0.99 3.42
N HIS A 31 18.14 1.92 3.11
CA HIS A 31 18.21 3.22 3.77
C HIS A 31 16.90 4.01 3.64
N ILE A 32 16.37 4.14 2.43
CA ILE A 32 15.11 4.86 2.18
C ILE A 32 13.95 4.15 2.88
N SER A 33 13.90 2.82 2.86
CA SER A 33 12.85 2.06 3.56
C SER A 33 12.87 2.33 5.07
N GLN A 34 14.06 2.38 5.69
CA GLN A 34 14.21 2.73 7.11
C GLN A 34 13.71 4.14 7.41
N MET A 35 14.06 5.13 6.57
CA MET A 35 13.57 6.50 6.72
C MET A 35 12.05 6.57 6.64
N ILE A 36 11.43 5.93 5.63
CA ILE A 36 9.98 5.94 5.44
C ILE A 36 9.27 5.24 6.59
N CYS A 37 9.75 4.07 7.03
CA CYS A 37 9.17 3.35 8.16
C CYS A 37 9.30 4.14 9.47
N GLY A 38 10.43 4.80 9.72
CA GLY A 38 10.61 5.68 10.87
C GLY A 38 9.60 6.83 10.88
N ARG A 39 9.48 7.54 9.76
CA ARG A 39 8.47 8.61 9.60
C ARG A 39 7.04 8.10 9.73
N ALA A 40 6.74 6.89 9.21
CA ALA A 40 5.42 6.31 9.31
C ALA A 40 5.01 6.07 10.77
N MET A 41 5.94 5.67 11.64
CA MET A 41 5.68 5.51 13.08
C MET A 41 5.33 6.82 13.80
N GLU A 42 5.71 7.98 13.25
CA GLU A 42 5.37 9.31 13.77
C GLU A 42 4.00 9.80 13.29
N GLU A 43 3.39 9.15 12.29
CA GLU A 43 2.09 9.55 11.75
C GLU A 43 0.95 9.19 12.69
N LEU A 44 0.12 10.17 13.06
CA LEU A 44 -1.02 9.99 13.96
C LEU A 44 -2.00 8.92 13.46
N VAL A 45 -2.18 8.80 12.15
CA VAL A 45 -3.06 7.78 11.55
C VAL A 45 -2.57 6.36 11.83
N LEU A 46 -1.26 6.15 11.91
CA LEU A 46 -0.66 4.86 12.26
C LEU A 46 -0.66 4.66 13.78
N GLN A 47 -0.32 5.71 14.55
CA GLN A 47 -0.29 5.65 16.01
C GLN A 47 -1.64 5.29 16.62
N ASN A 48 -2.74 5.78 16.05
CA ASN A 48 -4.10 5.55 16.54
C ASN A 48 -4.72 4.24 16.07
N ALA A 49 -4.20 3.60 15.01
CA ALA A 49 -4.75 2.36 14.49
C ALA A 49 -4.31 1.15 15.32
N GLN A 50 -5.25 0.29 15.68
CA GLN A 50 -4.99 -0.98 16.40
C GLN A 50 -4.95 -2.16 15.42
N THR A 51 -5.84 -2.19 14.43
CA THR A 51 -5.91 -3.26 13.42
C THR A 51 -5.42 -2.71 12.07
N ILE A 52 -4.22 -3.15 11.67
CA ILE A 52 -3.49 -2.59 10.54
C ILE A 52 -3.22 -3.67 9.51
N MET A 53 -3.61 -3.44 8.26
CA MET A 53 -3.19 -4.28 7.15
C MET A 53 -1.95 -3.69 6.48
N LEU A 54 -0.89 -4.47 6.42
CA LEU A 54 0.34 -4.19 5.67
C LEU A 54 0.42 -5.08 4.43
N TYR A 55 1.46 -4.97 3.64
CA TYR A 55 1.80 -5.92 2.58
C TYR A 55 3.18 -6.52 2.81
N ALA A 56 3.36 -7.79 2.46
CA ALA A 56 4.67 -8.42 2.45
C ALA A 56 5.45 -7.88 1.24
N SER A 57 6.52 -7.15 1.51
CA SER A 57 7.27 -6.41 0.50
C SER A 57 8.01 -7.33 -0.45
N MET A 58 7.89 -7.08 -1.75
CA MET A 58 8.75 -7.67 -2.77
C MET A 58 10.14 -6.97 -2.74
N PRO A 59 11.19 -7.62 -3.29
CA PRO A 59 12.56 -7.09 -3.24
C PRO A 59 12.73 -5.66 -3.78
N GLU A 60 11.86 -5.23 -4.69
CA GLU A 60 11.92 -3.91 -5.32
C GLU A 60 10.99 -2.87 -4.63
N GLU A 61 10.30 -3.26 -3.57
CA GLU A 61 9.39 -2.41 -2.81
C GLU A 61 10.06 -1.85 -1.55
N ILE A 62 9.39 -0.92 -0.90
CA ILE A 62 9.78 -0.47 0.44
C ILE A 62 9.69 -1.65 1.38
N ASN A 63 10.77 -1.96 2.09
CA ASN A 63 10.81 -3.06 3.04
C ASN A 63 10.01 -2.71 4.30
N LEU A 64 8.83 -3.33 4.45
CA LEU A 64 7.96 -3.15 5.60
C LEU A 64 8.16 -4.19 6.72
N PHE A 65 9.02 -5.18 6.55
CA PHE A 65 9.22 -6.21 7.57
C PHE A 65 9.67 -5.65 8.92
N PRO A 66 10.63 -4.69 9.00
CA PRO A 66 10.98 -4.07 10.29
C PRO A 66 9.81 -3.29 10.93
N LEU A 67 8.96 -2.66 10.11
CA LEU A 67 7.75 -2.00 10.59
C LEU A 67 6.73 -3.01 11.14
N MET A 68 6.57 -4.16 10.47
CA MET A 68 5.70 -5.24 10.96
C MET A 68 6.15 -5.76 12.32
N GLU A 69 7.45 -6.07 12.47
CA GLU A 69 8.04 -6.53 13.74
C GLU A 69 7.80 -5.53 14.87
N LYS A 70 8.05 -4.24 14.59
CA LYS A 70 7.81 -3.18 15.56
C LYS A 70 6.35 -3.09 15.98
N LEU A 71 5.41 -3.07 15.03
CA LEU A 71 3.99 -2.97 15.31
C LEU A 71 3.46 -4.21 16.05
N LEU A 72 3.94 -5.42 15.72
CA LEU A 72 3.63 -6.64 16.47
C LEU A 72 4.13 -6.55 17.91
N SER A 73 5.38 -6.08 18.13
CA SER A 73 5.96 -5.90 19.46
C SER A 73 5.22 -4.85 20.30
N ASP A 74 4.61 -3.87 19.66
CA ASP A 74 3.75 -2.85 20.29
C ASP A 74 2.31 -3.34 20.57
N GLY A 75 2.03 -4.63 20.31
CA GLY A 75 0.72 -5.25 20.56
C GLY A 75 -0.34 -4.89 19.53
N ARG A 76 0.03 -4.39 18.35
CA ARG A 76 -0.92 -4.11 17.26
C ARG A 76 -1.36 -5.41 16.59
N ARG A 77 -2.60 -5.46 16.16
CA ARG A 77 -3.14 -6.57 15.35
C ARG A 77 -2.80 -6.35 13.89
N ILE A 78 -1.89 -7.14 13.35
CA ILE A 78 -1.39 -6.98 11.99
C ILE A 78 -2.06 -7.97 11.06
N ALA A 79 -2.48 -7.50 9.89
CA ALA A 79 -2.96 -8.33 8.79
C ALA A 79 -2.03 -8.22 7.58
N LEU A 80 -1.92 -9.32 6.83
CA LEU A 80 -1.31 -9.34 5.50
C LEU A 80 -2.31 -9.88 4.47
N PRO A 81 -2.16 -9.49 3.19
CA PRO A 81 -2.98 -10.02 2.11
C PRO A 81 -2.67 -11.49 1.85
N ARG A 82 -3.70 -12.30 1.72
CA ARG A 82 -3.63 -13.65 1.20
C ARG A 82 -4.50 -13.75 -0.05
N ILE A 83 -3.88 -14.09 -1.17
CA ILE A 83 -4.59 -14.29 -2.43
C ILE A 83 -5.24 -15.67 -2.40
N VAL A 84 -6.56 -15.71 -2.38
CA VAL A 84 -7.34 -16.95 -2.36
C VAL A 84 -7.61 -17.46 -3.77
N GLU A 85 -8.01 -16.55 -4.67
CA GLU A 85 -8.20 -16.85 -6.09
C GLU A 85 -7.80 -15.65 -6.99
N ARG A 86 -7.95 -15.82 -8.31
CA ARG A 86 -7.64 -14.74 -9.24
C ARG A 86 -8.55 -13.53 -8.99
N GLY A 87 -7.92 -12.43 -8.57
CA GLY A 87 -8.61 -11.17 -8.31
C GLY A 87 -9.22 -11.03 -6.93
N LEU A 88 -9.19 -12.07 -6.10
CA LEU A 88 -9.69 -12.05 -4.73
C LEU A 88 -8.55 -12.21 -3.73
N MET A 89 -8.49 -11.29 -2.78
CA MET A 89 -7.60 -11.39 -1.62
C MET A 89 -8.38 -11.16 -0.34
N GLU A 90 -7.89 -11.74 0.74
CA GLU A 90 -8.40 -11.61 2.09
C GLU A 90 -7.32 -11.06 3.00
N ALA A 91 -7.71 -10.40 4.09
CA ALA A 91 -6.83 -9.99 5.16
C ALA A 91 -6.70 -11.14 6.18
N TRP A 92 -5.47 -11.60 6.42
CA TRP A 92 -5.18 -12.67 7.37
C TRP A 92 -4.24 -12.17 8.45
N GLU A 93 -4.55 -12.47 9.70
CA GLU A 93 -3.78 -12.04 10.87
C GLU A 93 -2.37 -12.62 10.83
N LEU A 94 -1.38 -11.76 11.05
CA LEU A 94 0.01 -12.16 11.30
C LEU A 94 0.25 -12.07 12.81
N ARG A 95 0.45 -13.20 13.48
CA ARG A 95 0.71 -13.26 14.93
C ARG A 95 2.18 -13.18 15.27
N ALA A 96 3.04 -13.71 14.40
CA ALA A 96 4.49 -13.69 14.55
C ALA A 96 5.15 -13.83 13.18
N MET A 97 6.35 -13.31 13.02
CA MET A 97 7.05 -13.31 11.72
C MET A 97 7.38 -14.73 11.22
N GLU A 98 7.63 -15.66 12.12
CA GLU A 98 7.86 -17.07 11.82
C GLU A 98 6.64 -17.81 11.27
N ASN A 99 5.45 -17.23 11.39
CA ASN A 99 4.22 -17.77 10.81
C ASN A 99 4.01 -17.37 9.34
N LEU A 100 5.02 -16.80 8.70
CA LEU A 100 4.99 -16.52 7.26
C LEU A 100 5.39 -17.74 6.46
N VAL A 101 4.59 -18.05 5.44
CA VAL A 101 4.85 -19.12 4.47
C VAL A 101 4.86 -18.57 3.05
N PRO A 102 5.51 -19.22 2.08
CA PRO A 102 5.44 -18.82 0.68
C PRO A 102 4.01 -18.85 0.16
N GLY A 103 3.53 -17.70 -0.34
CA GLY A 103 2.20 -17.55 -0.95
C GLY A 103 2.27 -17.53 -2.48
N LYS A 104 1.16 -17.13 -3.11
CA LYS A 104 1.10 -16.90 -4.56
C LYS A 104 2.14 -15.84 -4.99
N PHE A 105 2.74 -16.05 -6.13
CA PHE A 105 3.81 -15.22 -6.70
C PHE A 105 5.08 -15.14 -5.83
N GLY A 106 5.29 -16.08 -4.90
CA GLY A 106 6.43 -16.07 -3.99
C GLY A 106 6.34 -15.00 -2.89
N ILE A 107 5.20 -14.32 -2.75
CA ILE A 107 4.99 -13.29 -1.73
C ILE A 107 4.69 -13.98 -0.39
N PRO A 108 5.44 -13.68 0.70
CA PRO A 108 5.14 -14.22 2.01
C PRO A 108 3.72 -13.89 2.46
N THR A 109 3.03 -14.88 3.04
CA THR A 109 1.65 -14.75 3.51
C THR A 109 1.48 -15.48 4.83
N PRO A 110 0.54 -15.07 5.72
CA PRO A 110 0.28 -15.78 6.97
C PRO A 110 -0.14 -17.24 6.72
N ASP A 111 0.42 -18.17 7.51
CA ASP A 111 0.03 -19.58 7.49
C ASP A 111 -1.39 -19.74 8.08
N PRO A 112 -2.35 -20.32 7.34
CA PRO A 112 -3.72 -20.54 7.84
C PRO A 112 -3.80 -21.41 9.11
N SER A 113 -2.77 -22.23 9.36
CA SER A 113 -2.73 -23.08 10.57
C SER A 113 -2.53 -22.26 11.85
N TYR A 114 -1.93 -21.08 11.75
CA TYR A 114 -1.61 -20.19 12.86
C TYR A 114 -2.31 -18.83 12.80
N SER A 115 -3.15 -18.62 11.81
CA SER A 115 -3.72 -17.32 11.47
C SER A 115 -5.23 -17.40 11.29
N THR A 116 -5.91 -16.29 11.53
CA THR A 116 -7.35 -16.15 11.30
C THR A 116 -7.60 -15.04 10.28
N ARG A 117 -8.72 -15.17 9.56
CA ARG A 117 -9.17 -14.11 8.66
C ARG A 117 -9.66 -12.91 9.47
N ILE A 118 -9.29 -11.72 9.07
CA ILE A 118 -9.80 -10.45 9.60
C ILE A 118 -10.84 -9.90 8.61
N PRO A 119 -12.09 -9.65 9.06
CA PRO A 119 -13.07 -8.96 8.24
C PRO A 119 -12.53 -7.59 7.78
N PRO A 120 -12.70 -7.19 6.51
CA PRO A 120 -12.22 -5.88 6.04
C PRO A 120 -12.77 -4.69 6.85
N THR A 121 -13.97 -4.80 7.41
CA THR A 121 -14.61 -3.77 8.24
C THR A 121 -13.96 -3.57 9.61
N GLU A 122 -13.15 -4.51 10.09
CA GLU A 122 -12.35 -4.39 11.32
C GLU A 122 -11.02 -3.68 11.12
N LEU A 123 -10.60 -3.47 9.86
CA LEU A 123 -9.37 -2.76 9.55
C LEU A 123 -9.55 -1.26 9.77
N GLU A 124 -8.63 -0.66 10.53
CA GLU A 124 -8.59 0.77 10.80
C GLU A 124 -7.61 1.50 9.89
N LEU A 125 -6.57 0.80 9.44
CA LEU A 125 -5.58 1.31 8.50
C LEU A 125 -5.16 0.21 7.53
N VAL A 126 -5.05 0.57 6.25
CA VAL A 126 -4.46 -0.28 5.21
C VAL A 126 -3.29 0.44 4.57
N VAL A 127 -2.09 -0.13 4.72
CA VAL A 127 -0.93 0.32 3.95
C VAL A 127 -1.04 -0.25 2.54
N VAL A 128 -1.21 0.64 1.56
CA VAL A 128 -1.59 0.28 0.19
C VAL A 128 -0.38 0.34 -0.73
N PRO A 129 0.04 -0.78 -1.35
CA PRO A 129 1.13 -0.78 -2.33
C PRO A 129 0.69 -0.15 -3.65
N GLY A 130 1.69 0.35 -4.39
CA GLY A 130 1.47 0.88 -5.73
C GLY A 130 2.74 1.12 -6.50
N ALA A 131 2.62 1.24 -7.82
CA ALA A 131 3.70 1.63 -8.71
C ALA A 131 3.90 3.16 -8.72
N ALA A 132 2.80 3.92 -8.66
CA ALA A 132 2.83 5.38 -8.60
C ALA A 132 1.62 5.93 -7.84
N PHE A 133 1.78 7.14 -7.31
CA PHE A 133 0.74 7.87 -6.58
C PHE A 133 0.70 9.32 -7.05
N SER A 134 -0.42 10.01 -6.83
CA SER A 134 -0.55 11.44 -7.11
C SER A 134 -1.18 12.19 -5.95
N PRO A 135 -0.95 13.52 -5.82
CA PRO A 135 -1.41 14.31 -4.67
C PRO A 135 -2.92 14.27 -4.43
N ASN A 136 -3.72 13.97 -5.45
CA ASN A 136 -5.17 13.80 -5.33
C ASN A 136 -5.60 12.36 -4.98
N GLY A 137 -4.67 11.54 -4.47
CA GLY A 137 -4.91 10.16 -4.06
C GLY A 137 -4.96 9.13 -5.18
N GLY A 138 -4.69 9.54 -6.42
CA GLY A 138 -4.59 8.58 -7.52
C GLY A 138 -3.53 7.54 -7.24
N ARG A 139 -3.84 6.26 -7.47
CA ARG A 139 -2.96 5.12 -7.24
C ARG A 139 -2.88 4.22 -8.47
N LEU A 140 -1.68 3.94 -8.91
CA LEU A 140 -1.40 2.96 -9.95
C LEU A 140 -0.94 1.64 -9.31
N GLY A 141 -1.81 0.64 -9.27
CA GLY A 141 -1.44 -0.71 -8.83
C GLY A 141 -0.62 -1.48 -9.86
N LEU A 142 -0.16 -2.68 -9.50
CA LEU A 142 0.66 -3.55 -10.35
C LEU A 142 -0.12 -4.27 -11.47
N GLY A 143 -1.46 -4.09 -11.55
CA GLY A 143 -2.29 -4.58 -12.65
C GLY A 143 -3.23 -5.73 -12.31
N GLY A 144 -3.11 -6.38 -11.15
CA GLY A 144 -4.01 -7.46 -10.73
C GLY A 144 -5.37 -7.00 -10.21
N GLY A 145 -5.54 -5.71 -9.87
CA GLY A 145 -6.77 -5.12 -9.35
C GLY A 145 -7.21 -5.64 -7.98
N TYR A 146 -6.33 -6.32 -7.24
CA TYR A 146 -6.65 -6.90 -5.93
C TYR A 146 -7.07 -5.82 -4.92
N TYR A 147 -6.29 -4.76 -4.78
CA TYR A 147 -6.60 -3.66 -3.87
C TYR A 147 -7.81 -2.84 -4.32
N ASP A 148 -8.04 -2.71 -5.64
CA ASP A 148 -9.20 -1.98 -6.16
C ASP A 148 -10.52 -2.66 -5.77
N ARG A 149 -10.52 -4.00 -5.67
CA ARG A 149 -11.67 -4.79 -5.20
C ARG A 149 -11.74 -4.94 -3.69
N PHE A 150 -10.61 -4.91 -2.99
CA PHE A 150 -10.56 -5.08 -1.54
C PHE A 150 -10.88 -3.80 -0.78
N LEU A 151 -10.28 -2.67 -1.16
CA LEU A 151 -10.39 -1.41 -0.42
C LEU A 151 -11.83 -0.89 -0.24
N PRO A 152 -12.76 -1.07 -1.20
CA PRO A 152 -14.17 -0.73 -0.97
C PRO A 152 -14.83 -1.51 0.18
N GLN A 153 -14.33 -2.71 0.51
CA GLN A 153 -14.86 -3.53 1.61
C GLN A 153 -14.31 -3.08 2.98
N ALA A 154 -13.12 -2.45 2.99
CA ALA A 154 -12.49 -1.88 4.18
C ALA A 154 -12.88 -0.40 4.30
N GLU A 155 -14.18 -0.14 4.43
CA GLU A 155 -14.76 1.22 4.35
C GLU A 155 -14.32 2.15 5.48
N ASN A 156 -14.03 1.59 6.67
CA ASN A 156 -13.58 2.32 7.84
C ASN A 156 -12.07 2.58 7.85
N ALA A 157 -11.32 1.89 7.01
CA ALA A 157 -9.87 1.95 7.03
C ALA A 157 -9.31 3.21 6.36
N VAL A 158 -8.36 3.85 7.02
CA VAL A 158 -7.52 4.86 6.39
C VAL A 158 -6.59 4.16 5.37
N ARG A 159 -6.57 4.65 4.14
CA ARG A 159 -5.75 4.14 3.03
C ARG A 159 -4.45 4.92 2.97
N PHE A 160 -3.38 4.33 3.48
CA PHE A 160 -2.09 4.98 3.66
C PHE A 160 -1.06 4.39 2.69
N ALA A 161 -0.48 5.19 1.82
CA ALA A 161 0.58 4.75 0.91
C ALA A 161 1.95 5.13 1.45
N LEU A 162 2.86 4.16 1.51
CA LEU A 162 4.29 4.36 1.73
C LEU A 162 4.98 4.19 0.38
N ALA A 163 5.73 5.20 -0.08
CA ALA A 163 6.25 5.25 -1.44
C ALA A 163 7.63 5.90 -1.49
N PHE A 164 8.48 5.46 -2.41
CA PHE A 164 9.68 6.23 -2.77
C PHE A 164 9.25 7.58 -3.35
N ASP A 165 9.98 8.65 -3.07
CA ASP A 165 9.58 10.00 -3.46
C ASP A 165 9.35 10.16 -4.97
N PHE A 166 10.12 9.47 -5.81
CA PHE A 166 9.92 9.46 -7.26
C PHE A 166 8.62 8.78 -7.72
N GLN A 167 7.95 7.97 -6.87
CA GLN A 167 6.65 7.37 -7.16
C GLN A 167 5.49 8.36 -6.97
N LEU A 168 5.72 9.50 -6.30
CA LEU A 168 4.75 10.58 -6.17
C LEU A 168 4.85 11.51 -7.39
N VAL A 169 3.99 11.27 -8.36
CA VAL A 169 3.91 12.00 -9.64
C VAL A 169 2.75 12.99 -9.65
N SER A 170 2.80 13.97 -10.55
CA SER A 170 1.75 14.98 -10.65
C SER A 170 0.37 14.42 -11.01
N PHE A 171 0.34 13.33 -11.78
CA PHE A 171 -0.90 12.71 -12.25
C PHE A 171 -0.77 11.19 -12.39
N VAL A 172 -1.79 10.47 -11.93
CA VAL A 172 -1.98 9.03 -12.16
C VAL A 172 -3.28 8.83 -12.95
N PRO A 173 -3.25 8.14 -14.11
CA PRO A 173 -4.46 7.80 -14.85
C PRO A 173 -5.37 6.90 -14.00
N MET A 174 -6.63 7.32 -13.79
CA MET A 174 -7.61 6.60 -12.98
C MET A 174 -8.81 6.19 -13.80
N GLY A 175 -9.21 4.92 -13.70
CA GLY A 175 -10.48 4.40 -14.19
C GLY A 175 -11.56 4.45 -13.11
N ARG A 176 -12.79 4.11 -13.47
CA ARG A 176 -13.95 4.19 -12.55
C ARG A 176 -13.86 3.25 -11.35
N GLN A 177 -13.16 2.14 -11.48
CA GLN A 177 -13.03 1.11 -10.45
C GLN A 177 -11.75 1.24 -9.61
N ASP A 178 -10.87 2.19 -9.94
CA ASP A 178 -9.61 2.34 -9.22
C ASP A 178 -9.83 3.00 -7.86
N ALA A 179 -9.31 2.36 -6.83
CA ALA A 179 -9.38 2.88 -5.46
C ALA A 179 -8.26 3.90 -5.21
N ARG A 180 -8.65 5.03 -4.59
CA ARG A 180 -7.72 6.09 -4.18
C ARG A 180 -7.14 5.82 -2.81
N VAL A 181 -6.04 6.51 -2.48
CA VAL A 181 -5.47 6.56 -1.15
C VAL A 181 -5.78 7.90 -0.47
N ASP A 182 -5.77 7.90 0.85
CA ASP A 182 -6.05 9.09 1.68
C ASP A 182 -4.78 9.89 1.96
N TYR A 183 -3.65 9.18 2.12
CA TYR A 183 -2.34 9.77 2.41
C TYR A 183 -1.24 9.09 1.62
N VAL A 184 -0.23 9.87 1.27
CA VAL A 184 1.04 9.36 0.72
C VAL A 184 2.18 9.91 1.56
N LEU A 185 3.04 9.03 2.06
CA LEU A 185 4.26 9.36 2.77
C LEU A 185 5.46 8.85 1.97
N THR A 186 6.43 9.72 1.78
CA THR A 186 7.73 9.40 1.17
C THR A 186 8.86 9.74 2.13
N GLU A 187 10.10 9.46 1.76
CA GLU A 187 11.27 9.89 2.52
C GLU A 187 11.35 11.42 2.68
N HIS A 188 10.71 12.20 1.79
CA HIS A 188 10.78 13.66 1.79
C HIS A 188 9.46 14.36 2.05
N ARG A 189 8.34 13.77 1.63
CA ARG A 189 7.02 14.44 1.59
C ARG A 189 5.96 13.65 2.33
N ARG A 190 5.01 14.38 2.89
CA ARG A 190 3.73 13.87 3.37
C ARG A 190 2.61 14.60 2.65
N VAL A 191 1.70 13.87 2.02
CA VAL A 191 0.56 14.43 1.27
C VAL A 191 -0.74 13.92 1.87
N SER A 192 -1.61 14.83 2.30
CA SER A 192 -3.01 14.55 2.61
C SER A 192 -3.84 14.70 1.33
N CYS A 193 -4.20 13.56 0.74
CA CYS A 193 -4.96 13.56 -0.51
C CYS A 193 -6.40 14.03 -0.33
N ARG A 194 -6.96 13.87 0.87
CA ARG A 194 -8.31 14.34 1.24
C ARG A 194 -8.39 15.86 1.18
N ASP A 195 -7.37 16.56 1.65
CA ASP A 195 -7.35 18.04 1.66
C ASP A 195 -7.21 18.61 0.26
N VAL A 196 -6.44 17.96 -0.60
CA VAL A 196 -6.31 18.34 -2.02
C VAL A 196 -7.64 18.24 -2.76
N LEU A 197 -8.44 17.21 -2.46
CA LEU A 197 -9.76 17.03 -3.07
C LEU A 197 -10.77 18.06 -2.55
N ARG A 198 -10.76 18.39 -1.26
CA ARG A 198 -11.64 19.42 -0.67
C ARG A 198 -11.38 20.79 -1.27
N LYS A 199 -10.13 21.25 -1.33
CA LYS A 199 -9.77 22.54 -1.93
C LYS A 199 -10.24 22.69 -3.38
N ARG A 200 -10.18 21.62 -4.19
CA ARG A 200 -10.67 21.64 -5.58
C ARG A 200 -12.20 21.79 -5.70
N CYS A 201 -12.96 21.36 -4.69
CA CYS A 201 -14.41 21.53 -4.66
C CYS A 201 -14.82 22.93 -4.15
N GLU A 202 -13.97 23.62 -3.40
CA GLU A 202 -14.20 24.98 -2.91
C GLU A 202 -13.85 26.04 -3.99
N ASP A 203 -12.99 25.71 -4.95
CA ASP A 203 -12.54 26.57 -6.05
C ASP A 203 -13.40 26.42 -7.33
N CYS A 204 -14.49 25.62 -7.31
CA CYS A 204 -15.48 25.45 -8.40
C CYS A 204 -16.84 26.02 -8.04
#